data_ac5e499d6716623e00e47b5d9efcfd33
#
_entry.id   ac5e499d6716623e00e47b5d9efcfd33
#
_cell.length_a   1.000
_cell.length_b   1.000
_cell.length_c   1.000
_cell.angle_alpha   90.00
_cell.angle_beta   90.00
_cell.angle_gamma   90.00
#
_symmetry.space_group_name_H-M   'P 1'
#
loop_
_entity.id
_entity.type
_entity.pdbx_description
1 polymer ?
#
loop_
_entity_poly.entity_id
_entity_poly.type
_entity_poly.pdbx_seq_one_letter_code
_entity_poly.pdbx_strand_id
1 'polypeptide(L)'
;MPALLAGLLAGSAAPCLAAEPVELALRKPAYESRIVLDLSKRQITLLRGEQQLGAWPVAIGDPKTPTPKGEFAILNKRVNPIYVTHKSGQRRELRGPSSPIGDRYMAFHRNGRGEFGIHGTAWPHWVQIRAAVSLGCVRMLNSHIRQLFDAVDVGTRLEIRS
;
A
#
# COMPACT_ATOMS: atom_id res chain seq x y z
N MET A 1 24.30 37.73 -79.77
CA MET A 1 23.83 38.26 -78.49
C MET A 1 23.14 37.10 -77.79
N PRO A 2 23.80 36.36 -76.80
CA PRO A 2 23.11 35.30 -76.09
C PRO A 2 22.44 35.81 -74.84
N ALA A 3 21.21 35.34 -74.57
CA ALA A 3 20.47 35.59 -73.38
C ALA A 3 20.84 34.62 -72.27
N LEU A 4 21.16 35.15 -71.10
CA LEU A 4 21.41 34.38 -69.86
C LEU A 4 20.08 33.94 -69.25
N LEU A 5 19.90 32.62 -69.07
CA LEU A 5 18.88 32.04 -68.23
C LEU A 5 19.40 31.99 -66.78
N ALA A 6 18.73 32.69 -65.87
CA ALA A 6 18.97 32.54 -64.42
C ALA A 6 18.09 31.41 -63.88
N GLY A 7 18.72 30.32 -63.41
CA GLY A 7 18.02 29.23 -62.73
C GLY A 7 17.72 29.58 -61.27
N LEU A 8 16.46 29.53 -60.85
CA LEU A 8 16.03 29.58 -59.46
C LEU A 8 16.19 28.21 -58.83
N LEU A 9 17.08 28.12 -57.83
CA LEU A 9 17.16 26.99 -56.94
C LEU A 9 16.08 27.13 -55.83
N ALA A 10 15.05 26.32 -55.89
CA ALA A 10 14.05 26.22 -54.84
C ALA A 10 14.64 25.34 -53.71
N GLY A 11 14.99 25.97 -52.60
CA GLY A 11 15.42 25.26 -51.37
C GLY A 11 14.21 24.63 -50.70
N SER A 12 14.16 23.31 -50.65
CA SER A 12 13.21 22.52 -49.89
C SER A 12 13.55 22.59 -48.39
N ALA A 13 12.80 23.35 -47.63
CA ALA A 13 12.86 23.31 -46.16
C ALA A 13 12.15 22.06 -45.65
N ALA A 14 12.90 21.12 -45.08
CA ALA A 14 12.31 19.99 -44.40
C ALA A 14 11.58 20.46 -43.11
N PRO A 15 10.38 19.92 -42.79
CA PRO A 15 9.72 20.28 -41.56
C PRO A 15 10.50 19.69 -40.35
N CYS A 16 10.87 20.60 -39.44
CA CYS A 16 11.41 20.25 -38.13
C CYS A 16 10.29 19.52 -37.38
N LEU A 17 10.46 18.21 -37.17
CA LEU A 17 9.62 17.43 -36.27
C LEU A 17 9.83 17.99 -34.86
N ALA A 18 8.85 18.73 -34.38
CA ALA A 18 8.81 19.16 -32.98
C ALA A 18 8.81 17.93 -32.09
N ALA A 19 9.87 17.78 -31.29
CA ALA A 19 9.94 16.77 -30.26
C ALA A 19 8.76 16.97 -29.30
N GLU A 20 7.89 15.99 -29.19
CA GLU A 20 6.84 15.94 -28.18
C GLU A 20 7.46 16.11 -26.79
N PRO A 21 6.92 17.00 -25.93
CA PRO A 21 7.51 17.23 -24.63
C PRO A 21 7.45 15.96 -23.78
N VAL A 22 8.59 15.62 -23.20
CA VAL A 22 8.82 14.46 -22.29
C VAL A 22 7.93 14.49 -21.02
N GLU A 23 7.11 15.52 -20.88
CA GLU A 23 6.21 15.76 -19.74
C GLU A 23 5.05 14.75 -19.64
N LEU A 24 4.79 13.97 -20.68
CA LEU A 24 3.75 12.93 -20.66
C LEU A 24 4.16 11.69 -19.84
N ALA A 25 5.46 11.50 -19.62
CA ALA A 25 6.00 10.34 -18.89
C ALA A 25 5.91 10.49 -17.35
N LEU A 26 5.63 11.68 -16.84
CA LEU A 26 5.52 11.95 -15.38
C LEU A 26 4.08 11.99 -14.87
N ARG A 27 3.09 11.73 -15.69
CA ARG A 27 1.73 11.49 -15.20
C ARG A 27 1.71 10.12 -14.55
N LYS A 28 1.75 10.10 -13.22
CA LYS A 28 1.37 8.90 -12.45
C LYS A 28 0.08 8.34 -13.08
N PRO A 29 0.06 7.04 -13.44
CA PRO A 29 -1.11 6.48 -14.10
C PRO A 29 -2.34 6.71 -13.24
N ALA A 30 -3.46 7.08 -13.85
CA ALA A 30 -4.76 7.37 -13.22
C ALA A 30 -5.33 6.18 -12.40
N TYR A 31 -4.56 5.11 -12.26
CA TYR A 31 -4.94 3.84 -11.64
C TYR A 31 -3.98 3.43 -10.51
N GLU A 32 -3.50 4.39 -9.71
CA GLU A 32 -2.74 4.01 -8.50
C GLU A 32 -3.61 3.16 -7.59
N SER A 33 -3.02 2.07 -7.08
CA SER A 33 -3.67 1.24 -6.09
C SER A 33 -3.82 2.01 -4.77
N ARG A 34 -4.96 1.89 -4.12
CA ARG A 34 -5.22 2.44 -2.79
C ARG A 34 -5.87 1.38 -1.90
N ILE A 35 -5.59 1.47 -0.63
CA ILE A 35 -6.19 0.63 0.39
C ILE A 35 -7.26 1.44 1.11
N VAL A 36 -8.43 0.87 1.32
CA VAL A 36 -9.49 1.46 2.15
C VAL A 36 -9.81 0.50 3.29
N LEU A 37 -9.62 0.95 4.52
CA LEU A 37 -10.03 0.24 5.73
C LEU A 37 -11.31 0.88 6.28
N ASP A 38 -12.41 0.16 6.21
CA ASP A 38 -13.68 0.52 6.82
C ASP A 38 -13.78 -0.13 8.21
N LEU A 39 -13.65 0.69 9.25
CA LEU A 39 -13.64 0.21 10.64
C LEU A 39 -15.03 -0.25 11.07
N SER A 40 -16.12 0.32 10.55
CA SER A 40 -17.49 -0.09 10.89
C SER A 40 -17.79 -1.47 10.31
N LYS A 41 -17.36 -1.73 9.08
CA LYS A 41 -17.49 -3.04 8.42
C LYS A 41 -16.40 -4.02 8.82
N ARG A 42 -15.34 -3.51 9.46
CA ARG A 42 -14.12 -4.28 9.78
C ARG A 42 -13.62 -5.04 8.56
N GLN A 43 -13.44 -4.29 7.50
CA GLN A 43 -13.05 -4.80 6.19
C GLN A 43 -11.99 -3.91 5.57
N ILE A 44 -10.98 -4.52 4.99
CA ILE A 44 -9.98 -3.85 4.17
C ILE A 44 -10.23 -4.18 2.70
N THR A 45 -10.15 -3.17 1.84
CA THR A 45 -10.39 -3.30 0.40
C THR A 45 -9.21 -2.73 -0.35
N LEU A 46 -8.72 -3.43 -1.37
CA LEU A 46 -7.75 -2.94 -2.33
C LEU A 46 -8.47 -2.48 -3.58
N LEU A 47 -8.23 -1.24 -3.98
CA LEU A 47 -8.81 -0.60 -5.18
C LEU A 47 -7.69 -0.19 -6.15
N ARG A 48 -7.98 -0.27 -7.45
CA ARG A 48 -7.20 0.35 -8.53
C ARG A 48 -8.15 1.20 -9.37
N GLY A 49 -8.05 2.54 -9.22
CA GLY A 49 -9.14 3.41 -9.67
C GLY A 49 -10.45 3.04 -8.98
N GLU A 50 -11.49 2.77 -9.75
CA GLU A 50 -12.79 2.30 -9.24
C GLU A 50 -12.89 0.77 -9.14
N GLN A 51 -11.92 0.02 -9.67
CA GLN A 51 -11.95 -1.43 -9.65
C GLN A 51 -11.52 -1.98 -8.29
N GLN A 52 -12.37 -2.83 -7.69
CA GLN A 52 -12.03 -3.59 -6.51
C GLN A 52 -11.22 -4.83 -6.90
N LEU A 53 -9.96 -4.89 -6.41
CA LEU A 53 -9.06 -6.03 -6.64
C LEU A 53 -9.17 -7.10 -5.54
N GLY A 54 -9.63 -6.71 -4.34
CA GLY A 54 -9.82 -7.62 -3.23
C GLY A 54 -10.50 -6.94 -2.05
N ALA A 55 -11.14 -7.76 -1.21
CA ALA A 55 -11.73 -7.33 0.05
C ALA A 55 -11.62 -8.44 1.08
N TRP A 56 -11.16 -8.12 2.29
CA TRP A 56 -10.86 -9.10 3.33
C TRP A 56 -11.36 -8.63 4.69
N PRO A 57 -11.86 -9.55 5.52
CA PRO A 57 -12.19 -9.25 6.91
C PRO A 57 -10.92 -8.95 7.71
N VAL A 58 -11.06 -8.09 8.72
CA VAL A 58 -9.97 -7.73 9.61
C VAL A 58 -10.43 -7.72 11.07
N ALA A 59 -9.47 -7.87 12.01
CA ALA A 59 -9.62 -7.46 13.39
C ALA A 59 -8.89 -6.12 13.58
N ILE A 60 -9.45 -5.25 14.42
CA ILE A 60 -9.01 -3.87 14.60
C ILE A 60 -8.65 -3.57 16.06
N GLY A 61 -8.24 -2.33 16.33
CA GLY A 61 -7.96 -1.85 17.69
C GLY A 61 -9.16 -1.93 18.62
N ASP A 62 -8.89 -2.28 19.88
CA ASP A 62 -9.85 -2.18 20.98
C ASP A 62 -10.34 -0.74 21.13
N PRO A 63 -11.59 -0.47 21.60
CA PRO A 63 -12.07 0.88 21.83
C PRO A 63 -11.18 1.76 22.73
N LYS A 64 -10.40 1.15 23.63
CA LYS A 64 -9.42 1.88 24.48
C LYS A 64 -8.11 2.19 23.75
N THR A 65 -7.81 1.45 22.69
CA THR A 65 -6.61 1.58 21.86
C THR A 65 -7.00 1.50 20.39
N PRO A 66 -7.80 2.45 19.89
CA PRO A 66 -8.40 2.35 18.56
C PRO A 66 -7.37 2.43 17.45
N THR A 67 -7.67 1.77 16.34
CA THR A 67 -6.98 1.99 15.07
C THR A 67 -7.16 3.45 14.66
N PRO A 68 -6.08 4.19 14.36
CA PRO A 68 -6.17 5.61 13.99
C PRO A 68 -6.92 5.76 12.67
N LYS A 69 -7.78 6.80 12.59
CA LYS A 69 -8.50 7.19 11.37
C LYS A 69 -7.75 8.27 10.62
N GLY A 70 -7.94 8.34 9.31
CA GLY A 70 -7.37 9.38 8.45
C GLY A 70 -6.71 8.80 7.20
N GLU A 71 -5.92 9.65 6.56
CA GLU A 71 -5.15 9.33 5.37
C GLU A 71 -3.70 9.00 5.75
N PHE A 72 -3.23 7.87 5.28
CA PHE A 72 -1.90 7.35 5.54
C PHE A 72 -1.28 6.85 4.24
N ALA A 73 -0.02 6.42 4.32
CA ALA A 73 0.66 5.64 3.29
C ALA A 73 1.36 4.45 3.93
N ILE A 74 1.59 3.40 3.15
CA ILE A 74 2.45 2.29 3.59
C ILE A 74 3.88 2.80 3.71
N LEU A 75 4.41 2.80 4.93
CA LEU A 75 5.74 3.35 5.27
C LEU A 75 6.86 2.34 5.02
N ASN A 76 6.60 1.07 5.31
CA ASN A 76 7.52 -0.04 5.05
C ASN A 76 6.78 -1.38 4.98
N LYS A 77 7.47 -2.39 4.44
CA LYS A 77 6.97 -3.75 4.28
C LYS A 77 8.02 -4.72 4.84
N ARG A 78 7.61 -5.70 5.64
CA ARG A 78 8.51 -6.70 6.25
C ARG A 78 7.99 -8.10 6.05
N VAL A 79 8.86 -8.98 5.56
CA VAL A 79 8.65 -10.43 5.50
C VAL A 79 9.24 -11.05 6.75
N ASN A 80 8.50 -11.95 7.38
CA ASN A 80 8.88 -12.61 8.64
C ASN A 80 9.36 -11.61 9.72
N PRO A 81 8.55 -10.59 10.08
CA PRO A 81 8.92 -9.61 11.08
C PRO A 81 9.22 -10.29 12.42
N ILE A 82 10.14 -9.69 13.16
CA ILE A 82 10.45 -10.16 14.52
C ILE A 82 9.42 -9.60 15.49
N TYR A 83 8.74 -10.47 16.20
CA TYR A 83 7.94 -10.11 17.36
C TYR A 83 8.72 -10.48 18.63
N VAL A 84 9.02 -9.48 19.45
CA VAL A 84 9.71 -9.69 20.73
C VAL A 84 8.68 -9.76 21.83
N THR A 85 8.74 -10.80 22.63
CA THR A 85 7.94 -10.96 23.84
C THR A 85 8.81 -11.34 25.02
N HIS A 86 8.33 -11.09 26.23
CA HIS A 86 8.97 -11.50 27.47
C HIS A 86 8.04 -12.47 28.18
N LYS A 87 8.48 -13.70 28.35
CA LYS A 87 7.74 -14.71 29.10
C LYS A 87 8.64 -15.27 30.20
N SER A 88 8.15 -15.24 31.44
CA SER A 88 8.91 -15.69 32.62
C SER A 88 10.29 -15.02 32.75
N GLY A 89 10.35 -13.70 32.46
CA GLY A 89 11.59 -12.91 32.50
C GLY A 89 12.54 -13.12 31.30
N GLN A 90 12.26 -14.08 30.42
CA GLN A 90 13.10 -14.35 29.25
C GLN A 90 12.58 -13.63 28.00
N ARG A 91 13.48 -12.94 27.32
CA ARG A 91 13.23 -12.37 25.99
C ARG A 91 13.15 -13.49 24.96
N ARG A 92 12.06 -13.49 24.19
CA ARG A 92 11.86 -14.45 23.08
C ARG A 92 11.54 -13.70 21.80
N GLU A 93 12.11 -14.18 20.69
CA GLU A 93 11.81 -13.71 19.34
C GLU A 93 10.94 -14.74 18.63
N LEU A 94 9.81 -14.26 18.08
CA LEU A 94 8.89 -15.07 17.30
C LEU A 94 8.84 -14.52 15.87
N ARG A 95 8.78 -15.42 14.89
CA ARG A 95 8.73 -15.10 13.45
C ARG A 95 7.78 -16.04 12.72
N GLY A 96 7.40 -15.63 11.50
CA GLY A 96 6.61 -16.47 10.59
C GLY A 96 5.13 -16.55 10.95
N PRO A 97 4.39 -17.49 10.32
CA PRO A 97 2.93 -17.57 10.43
C PRO A 97 2.41 -17.79 11.85
N SER A 98 3.21 -18.42 12.73
CA SER A 98 2.87 -18.68 14.13
C SER A 98 3.21 -17.52 15.06
N SER A 99 3.77 -16.44 14.54
CA SER A 99 4.01 -15.21 15.29
C SER A 99 2.70 -14.45 15.53
N PRO A 100 2.57 -13.72 16.65
CA PRO A 100 1.44 -12.81 16.92
C PRO A 100 1.16 -11.80 15.81
N ILE A 101 2.20 -11.43 15.03
CA ILE A 101 2.11 -10.49 13.91
C ILE A 101 2.25 -11.17 12.54
N GLY A 102 2.16 -12.52 12.51
CA GLY A 102 2.22 -13.29 11.29
C GLY A 102 3.54 -13.18 10.53
N ASP A 103 3.51 -13.51 9.25
CA ASP A 103 4.69 -13.54 8.37
C ASP A 103 4.79 -12.35 7.41
N ARG A 104 3.83 -11.43 7.44
CA ARG A 104 3.83 -10.17 6.69
C ARG A 104 3.39 -9.02 7.57
N TYR A 105 4.06 -7.89 7.43
CA TYR A 105 3.79 -6.66 8.18
C TYR A 105 3.98 -5.45 7.27
N MET A 106 3.03 -4.54 7.28
CA MET A 106 3.08 -3.26 6.57
C MET A 106 2.81 -2.14 7.58
N ALA A 107 3.82 -1.33 7.89
CA ALA A 107 3.64 -0.16 8.75
C ALA A 107 2.95 0.97 8.00
N PHE A 108 2.04 1.69 8.67
CA PHE A 108 1.37 2.86 8.08
C PHE A 108 1.39 4.12 8.97
N HIS A 109 1.65 3.97 10.25
CA HIS A 109 1.69 5.11 11.18
C HIS A 109 2.66 4.84 12.32
N ARG A 110 3.23 5.91 12.89
CA ARG A 110 4.06 5.86 14.10
C ARG A 110 3.78 7.08 14.96
N ASN A 111 3.64 6.87 16.26
CA ASN A 111 3.51 7.94 17.25
C ASN A 111 4.18 7.54 18.57
N GLY A 112 3.97 8.31 19.64
CA GLY A 112 4.54 8.04 20.96
C GLY A 112 4.14 6.70 21.59
N ARG A 113 3.09 6.02 21.09
CA ARG A 113 2.68 4.69 21.55
C ARG A 113 3.37 3.57 20.76
N GLY A 114 4.06 3.87 19.65
CA GLY A 114 4.75 2.92 18.82
C GLY A 114 4.34 2.95 17.36
N GLU A 115 4.58 1.84 16.67
CA GLU A 115 4.29 1.67 15.26
C GLU A 115 2.95 0.92 15.06
N PHE A 116 2.13 1.43 14.16
CA PHE A 116 0.86 0.83 13.74
C PHE A 116 1.05 0.20 12.37
N GLY A 117 0.53 -1.00 12.21
CA GLY A 117 0.65 -1.74 10.95
C GLY A 117 -0.55 -2.62 10.64
N ILE A 118 -0.57 -3.08 9.39
CA ILE A 118 -1.43 -4.15 8.90
C ILE A 118 -0.56 -5.39 8.86
N HIS A 119 -0.99 -6.48 9.50
CA HIS A 119 -0.16 -7.66 9.62
C HIS A 119 -0.96 -8.96 9.70
N GLY A 120 -0.29 -10.09 9.53
CA GLY A 120 -0.85 -11.42 9.74
C GLY A 120 -1.09 -11.73 11.22
N THR A 121 -1.49 -12.96 11.53
CA THR A 121 -1.73 -13.37 12.91
C THR A 121 -1.65 -14.87 13.09
N ALA A 122 -1.17 -15.33 14.25
CA ALA A 122 -1.28 -16.71 14.72
C ALA A 122 -2.70 -17.04 15.22
N TRP A 123 -3.57 -16.04 15.38
CA TRP A 123 -4.91 -16.21 15.95
C TRP A 123 -6.00 -15.85 14.92
N PRO A 124 -6.29 -16.72 13.94
CA PRO A 124 -7.21 -16.46 12.85
C PRO A 124 -8.65 -16.20 13.32
N HIS A 125 -9.06 -16.77 14.46
CA HIS A 125 -10.42 -16.61 15.02
C HIS A 125 -10.77 -15.14 15.29
N TRP A 126 -9.82 -14.29 15.72
CA TRP A 126 -10.07 -12.87 15.92
C TRP A 126 -10.45 -12.15 14.63
N VAL A 127 -9.86 -12.56 13.51
CA VAL A 127 -10.18 -12.01 12.18
C VAL A 127 -11.51 -12.55 11.70
N GLN A 128 -11.77 -13.84 11.90
CA GLN A 128 -13.03 -14.48 11.48
C GLN A 128 -14.26 -13.86 12.14
N ILE A 129 -14.19 -13.54 13.43
CA ILE A 129 -15.25 -12.85 14.16
C ILE A 129 -15.15 -11.32 14.06
N ARG A 130 -14.20 -10.80 13.28
CA ARG A 130 -13.97 -9.35 13.09
C ARG A 130 -13.84 -8.60 14.43
N ALA A 131 -13.03 -9.11 15.34
CA ALA A 131 -12.90 -8.59 16.70
C ALA A 131 -12.24 -7.21 16.77
N ALA A 132 -12.53 -6.45 17.83
CA ALA A 132 -11.82 -5.23 18.21
C ALA A 132 -10.96 -5.53 19.45
N VAL A 133 -9.72 -6.00 19.27
CA VAL A 133 -8.90 -6.62 20.32
C VAL A 133 -7.41 -6.26 20.25
N SER A 134 -7.00 -5.42 19.31
CA SER A 134 -5.59 -5.06 19.17
C SER A 134 -5.26 -3.75 19.89
N LEU A 135 -3.97 -3.44 19.99
CA LEU A 135 -3.49 -2.14 20.48
C LEU A 135 -3.46 -1.07 19.38
N GLY A 136 -4.31 -1.24 18.35
CA GLY A 136 -4.46 -0.29 17.24
C GLY A 136 -3.99 -0.82 15.88
N CYS A 137 -3.21 -1.89 15.84
CA CYS A 137 -2.84 -2.57 14.59
C CYS A 137 -4.04 -3.28 13.96
N VAL A 138 -3.97 -3.53 12.66
CA VAL A 138 -4.97 -4.24 11.87
C VAL A 138 -4.50 -5.66 11.62
N ARG A 139 -5.27 -6.66 12.04
CA ARG A 139 -4.94 -8.08 11.86
C ARG A 139 -5.70 -8.65 10.68
N MET A 140 -5.00 -9.36 9.81
CA MET A 140 -5.54 -10.14 8.69
C MET A 140 -5.19 -11.61 8.85
N LEU A 141 -5.93 -12.50 8.18
CA LEU A 141 -5.46 -13.87 8.00
C LEU A 141 -4.11 -13.87 7.25
N ASN A 142 -3.20 -14.77 7.58
CA ASN A 142 -1.89 -14.83 6.91
C ASN A 142 -2.02 -15.00 5.37
N SER A 143 -2.99 -15.75 4.89
CA SER A 143 -3.28 -15.87 3.45
C SER A 143 -3.71 -14.56 2.82
N HIS A 144 -4.53 -13.78 3.50
CA HIS A 144 -5.06 -12.50 3.02
C HIS A 144 -3.99 -11.40 3.01
N ILE A 145 -3.20 -11.30 4.10
CA ILE A 145 -2.14 -10.28 4.16
C ILE A 145 -1.06 -10.53 3.11
N ARG A 146 -0.76 -11.79 2.75
CA ARG A 146 0.18 -12.09 1.65
C ARG A 146 -0.33 -11.51 0.33
N GLN A 147 -1.61 -11.73 0.00
CA GLN A 147 -2.22 -11.19 -1.23
C GLN A 147 -2.16 -9.66 -1.27
N LEU A 148 -2.56 -9.00 -0.18
CA LEU A 148 -2.49 -7.55 -0.09
C LEU A 148 -1.03 -7.04 -0.14
N PHE A 149 -0.13 -7.70 0.58
CA PHE A 149 1.29 -7.36 0.63
C PHE A 149 1.94 -7.41 -0.76
N ASP A 150 1.66 -8.47 -1.54
CA ASP A 150 2.25 -8.65 -2.86
C ASP A 150 1.66 -7.68 -3.91
N ALA A 151 0.45 -7.16 -3.66
CA ALA A 151 -0.27 -6.28 -4.59
C ALA A 151 -0.03 -4.77 -4.37
N VAL A 152 0.69 -4.38 -3.32
CA VAL A 152 0.92 -2.97 -2.97
C VAL A 152 2.40 -2.68 -2.68
N ASP A 153 2.80 -1.41 -2.85
CA ASP A 153 4.15 -0.93 -2.62
C ASP A 153 4.23 0.02 -1.41
N VAL A 154 5.45 0.31 -0.96
CA VAL A 154 5.71 1.43 -0.06
C VAL A 154 5.25 2.71 -0.76
N GLY A 155 4.53 3.57 -0.03
CA GLY A 155 3.90 4.76 -0.56
C GLY A 155 2.44 4.55 -1.02
N THR A 156 1.94 3.31 -1.12
CA THR A 156 0.51 3.06 -1.43
C THR A 156 -0.37 3.76 -0.41
N ARG A 157 -1.35 4.54 -0.89
CA ARG A 157 -2.32 5.26 -0.04
C ARG A 157 -3.17 4.30 0.77
N LEU A 158 -3.42 4.65 2.02
CA LEU A 158 -4.30 3.94 2.94
C LEU A 158 -5.28 4.93 3.57
N GLU A 159 -6.54 4.82 3.22
CA GLU A 159 -7.64 5.54 3.87
C GLU A 159 -8.23 4.67 4.98
N ILE A 160 -8.33 5.21 6.20
CA ILE A 160 -8.96 4.53 7.34
C ILE A 160 -10.16 5.37 7.80
N ARG A 161 -11.34 4.82 7.64
CA ARG A 161 -12.62 5.47 7.94
C ARG A 161 -13.58 4.60 8.76
N SER A 162 -14.64 5.20 9.25
CA SER A 162 -15.77 4.50 9.92
C SER A 162 -16.87 4.28 8.95
#